data_f95d770c3498a8ea75a9edab9a2176bb
#
_entry.id   f95d770c3498a8ea75a9edab9a2176bb
#
_cell.length_a   1.000
_cell.length_b   1.000
_cell.length_c   1.000
_cell.angle_alpha   90.00
_cell.angle_beta   90.00
_cell.angle_gamma   90.00
#
_symmetry.space_group_name_H-M   'P 1'
#
loop_
_entity.id
_entity.type
_entity.pdbx_description
1 polymer ?
#
loop_
_entity_poly.entity_id
_entity_poly.type
_entity_poly.pdbx_seq_one_letter_code
_entity_poly.pdbx_strand_id
1 'polypeptide(L)'
;MRLPCLLMERGGKYGWEAMINPDLKIADLDENAILGAVREGIRNGRLPEMTIREDIPVILKKFRLLNDGRLNNAAAVLFGKELYDYPQCLLRMARFKGTTKDEFIDNQRAEGNIYELLDVAMAFFFKHLSLSGKINGLYREEELSIPYKALRECCINSFCHRSYHHPGSSVSIAIYDNRVEIRNTGTFPADLPIERLMEEHDSKPQNPIIANVLYKSKILESWGRGISTMVDECKRVGLPTPEINTDGNFVWVVFKYNRSSVVVTPQLPNSNPTSTQQVPNKFMSLSQ
;
A
#
# COMPACT_ATOMS: atom_id res chain seq x y z
N MET A 1 28.88 8.29 17.55
CA MET A 1 28.28 8.86 16.32
C MET A 1 26.73 8.77 16.26
N ARG A 2 26.04 8.41 17.38
CA ARG A 2 24.55 8.29 17.45
C ARG A 2 23.84 9.51 18.08
N LEU A 3 24.56 10.40 18.78
CA LEU A 3 23.95 11.53 19.46
C LEU A 3 23.34 12.62 18.55
N PRO A 4 23.97 13.01 17.42
CA PRO A 4 23.40 14.05 16.52
C PRO A 4 22.08 13.63 15.86
N CYS A 5 21.93 12.37 15.44
CA CYS A 5 20.67 11.85 14.87
C CYS A 5 19.54 11.86 15.90
N LEU A 6 19.80 11.40 17.12
CA LEU A 6 18.81 11.40 18.21
C LEU A 6 18.39 12.82 18.62
N LEU A 7 19.29 13.81 18.53
CA LEU A 7 18.99 15.22 18.78
C LEU A 7 18.18 15.84 17.62
N MET A 8 18.43 15.45 16.37
CA MET A 8 17.61 15.86 15.22
C MET A 8 16.22 15.21 15.26
N GLU A 9 16.11 13.94 15.66
CA GLU A 9 14.81 13.26 15.86
C GLU A 9 13.99 13.89 16.99
N ARG A 10 14.63 14.51 18.00
CA ARG A 10 13.99 15.18 19.14
C ARG A 10 13.92 16.69 19.04
N GLY A 11 14.67 17.31 18.12
CA GLY A 11 14.94 18.76 18.11
C GLY A 11 13.91 19.63 17.41
N GLY A 12 12.89 19.08 16.79
CA GLY A 12 11.84 19.85 16.13
C GLY A 12 10.45 19.37 16.55
N LYS A 13 9.50 20.31 16.60
CA LYS A 13 8.08 20.01 16.88
C LYS A 13 7.49 18.98 15.90
N TYR A 14 8.15 18.81 14.74
CA TYR A 14 7.85 17.85 13.67
C TYR A 14 9.20 17.40 13.08
N GLY A 15 9.42 16.11 12.91
CA GLY A 15 10.67 15.52 12.40
C GLY A 15 11.04 15.92 10.96
N TRP A 16 11.71 15.02 10.25
CA TRP A 16 12.19 15.21 8.88
C TRP A 16 11.10 15.71 7.90
N GLU A 17 9.88 15.24 8.03
CA GLU A 17 8.76 15.60 7.16
C GLU A 17 8.44 17.10 7.14
N ALA A 18 8.67 17.81 8.27
CA ALA A 18 8.40 19.24 8.42
C ALA A 18 9.56 20.14 7.99
N MET A 19 10.73 19.57 7.73
CA MET A 19 11.89 20.36 7.27
C MET A 19 11.58 20.98 5.92
N ILE A 20 11.90 22.28 5.80
CA ILE A 20 11.77 22.99 4.52
C ILE A 20 12.69 22.35 3.49
N ASN A 21 12.15 22.11 2.33
CA ASN A 21 12.86 21.62 1.17
C ASN A 21 13.22 22.80 0.26
N PRO A 22 14.49 23.20 0.18
CA PRO A 22 14.88 24.41 -0.54
C PRO A 22 14.75 24.26 -2.06
N ASP A 23 14.84 23.04 -2.57
CA ASP A 23 14.91 22.74 -3.99
C ASP A 23 13.53 22.42 -4.60
N LEU A 24 12.55 22.06 -3.76
CA LEU A 24 11.21 21.66 -4.18
C LEU A 24 10.33 22.87 -4.50
N LYS A 25 9.73 22.88 -5.68
CA LYS A 25 8.78 23.89 -6.15
C LYS A 25 7.38 23.29 -6.30
N ILE A 26 6.35 24.12 -6.31
CA ILE A 26 4.95 23.68 -6.53
C ILE A 26 4.81 22.99 -7.89
N ALA A 27 5.54 23.40 -8.91
CA ALA A 27 5.54 22.79 -10.24
C ALA A 27 6.06 21.34 -10.25
N ASP A 28 6.85 20.95 -9.24
CA ASP A 28 7.41 19.62 -9.09
C ASP A 28 6.41 18.66 -8.43
N LEU A 29 5.25 19.17 -7.97
CA LEU A 29 4.18 18.36 -7.38
C LEU A 29 3.16 17.95 -8.43
N ASP A 30 2.60 16.76 -8.26
CA ASP A 30 1.50 16.25 -9.08
C ASP A 30 0.17 16.88 -8.64
N GLU A 31 -0.30 17.82 -9.44
CA GLU A 31 -1.57 18.51 -9.22
C GLU A 31 -2.77 17.55 -9.26
N ASN A 32 -2.74 16.53 -10.12
CA ASN A 32 -3.82 15.55 -10.21
C ASN A 32 -3.90 14.70 -8.94
N ALA A 33 -2.78 14.32 -8.35
CA ALA A 33 -2.72 13.62 -7.08
C ALA A 33 -3.23 14.50 -5.92
N ILE A 34 -2.87 15.79 -5.89
CA ILE A 34 -3.38 16.75 -4.91
C ILE A 34 -4.90 16.87 -5.01
N LEU A 35 -5.43 17.13 -6.22
CA LEU A 35 -6.86 17.25 -6.45
C LEU A 35 -7.60 15.92 -6.22
N GLY A 36 -6.97 14.78 -6.52
CA GLY A 36 -7.46 13.45 -6.18
C GLY A 36 -7.66 13.28 -4.68
N ALA A 37 -6.65 13.63 -3.89
CA ALA A 37 -6.73 13.62 -2.43
C ALA A 37 -7.85 14.53 -1.88
N VAL A 38 -8.03 15.71 -2.48
CA VAL A 38 -9.13 16.63 -2.13
C VAL A 38 -10.49 16.03 -2.46
N ARG A 39 -10.67 15.46 -3.66
CA ARG A 39 -11.94 14.82 -4.07
C ARG A 39 -12.35 13.69 -3.13
N GLU A 40 -11.40 12.83 -2.77
CA GLU A 40 -11.67 11.74 -1.82
C GLU A 40 -12.00 12.29 -0.43
N GLY A 41 -11.32 13.34 0.01
CA GLY A 41 -11.63 14.01 1.27
C GLY A 41 -13.04 14.60 1.31
N ILE A 42 -13.47 15.24 0.23
CA ILE A 42 -14.83 15.80 0.09
C ILE A 42 -15.88 14.68 0.06
N ARG A 43 -15.67 13.66 -0.78
CA ARG A 43 -16.58 12.51 -0.90
C ARG A 43 -16.87 11.84 0.45
N ASN A 44 -15.88 11.83 1.33
CA ASN A 44 -15.96 11.19 2.66
C ASN A 44 -16.23 12.18 3.80
N GLY A 45 -16.59 13.42 3.50
CA GLY A 45 -16.95 14.44 4.51
C GLY A 45 -15.78 14.94 5.38
N ARG A 46 -14.53 14.72 4.95
CA ARG A 46 -13.31 15.13 5.68
C ARG A 46 -12.76 16.48 5.23
N LEU A 47 -13.22 16.98 4.09
CA LEU A 47 -12.90 18.30 3.56
C LEU A 47 -14.18 19.00 3.09
N PRO A 48 -14.24 20.34 3.23
CA PRO A 48 -15.35 21.13 2.67
C PRO A 48 -15.40 21.05 1.14
N GLU A 49 -16.59 21.04 0.55
CA GLU A 49 -16.77 21.01 -0.92
C GLU A 49 -16.04 22.13 -1.66
N MET A 50 -15.97 23.31 -1.05
CA MET A 50 -15.29 24.46 -1.64
C MET A 50 -13.79 24.26 -1.85
N THR A 51 -13.17 23.32 -1.15
CA THR A 51 -11.72 23.06 -1.22
C THR A 51 -11.27 22.69 -2.65
N ILE A 52 -12.11 22.03 -3.45
CA ILE A 52 -11.77 21.66 -4.83
C ILE A 52 -11.64 22.86 -5.79
N ARG A 53 -12.18 24.02 -5.40
CA ARG A 53 -12.14 25.26 -6.19
C ARG A 53 -11.02 26.19 -5.75
N GLU A 54 -10.27 25.81 -4.74
CA GLU A 54 -9.17 26.61 -4.22
C GLU A 54 -7.90 26.39 -5.05
N ASP A 55 -7.06 27.41 -5.11
CA ASP A 55 -5.76 27.31 -5.76
C ASP A 55 -4.84 26.31 -5.03
N ILE A 56 -3.99 25.63 -5.76
CA ILE A 56 -3.04 24.63 -5.22
C ILE A 56 -2.26 25.14 -4.01
N PRO A 57 -1.68 26.38 -4.02
CA PRO A 57 -1.00 26.91 -2.84
C PRO A 57 -1.88 27.00 -1.57
N VAL A 58 -3.18 27.29 -1.74
CA VAL A 58 -4.13 27.35 -0.62
C VAL A 58 -4.39 25.96 -0.06
N ILE A 59 -4.59 24.96 -0.93
CA ILE A 59 -4.76 23.55 -0.56
C ILE A 59 -3.51 23.05 0.19
N LEU A 60 -2.31 23.33 -0.34
CA LEU A 60 -1.05 22.91 0.27
C LEU A 60 -0.86 23.54 1.67
N LYS A 61 -1.26 24.81 1.87
CA LYS A 61 -1.27 25.43 3.21
C LYS A 61 -2.22 24.71 4.17
N LYS A 62 -3.42 24.37 3.73
CA LYS A 62 -4.40 23.61 4.54
C LYS A 62 -3.90 22.21 4.91
N PHE A 63 -3.10 21.62 4.04
CA PHE A 63 -2.42 20.35 4.29
C PHE A 63 -1.14 20.50 5.13
N ARG A 64 -0.73 21.73 5.48
CA ARG A 64 0.53 22.03 6.17
C ARG A 64 1.78 21.63 5.40
N LEU A 65 1.69 21.64 4.08
CA LEU A 65 2.79 21.30 3.16
C LEU A 65 3.53 22.54 2.64
N LEU A 66 2.89 23.71 2.70
CA LEU A 66 3.45 25.00 2.29
C LEU A 66 3.46 25.96 3.48
N ASN A 67 4.63 26.49 3.83
CA ASN A 67 4.82 27.46 4.90
C ASN A 67 5.70 28.60 4.39
N ASP A 68 5.24 29.85 4.50
CA ASP A 68 5.93 31.05 4.03
C ASP A 68 6.45 30.94 2.58
N GLY A 69 5.62 30.36 1.70
CA GLY A 69 5.95 30.16 0.28
C GLY A 69 6.93 29.02 0.00
N ARG A 70 7.35 28.27 1.01
CA ARG A 70 8.29 27.15 0.89
C ARG A 70 7.64 25.82 1.24
N LEU A 71 7.92 24.80 0.44
CA LEU A 71 7.44 23.44 0.66
C LEU A 71 8.31 22.70 1.69
N ASN A 72 7.70 21.76 2.39
CA ASN A 72 8.42 20.84 3.27
C ASN A 72 8.61 19.46 2.60
N ASN A 73 9.41 18.58 3.24
CA ASN A 73 9.68 17.25 2.72
C ASN A 73 8.42 16.36 2.61
N ALA A 74 7.41 16.58 3.46
CA ALA A 74 6.15 15.86 3.35
C ALA A 74 5.45 16.12 2.00
N ALA A 75 5.60 17.32 1.43
CA ALA A 75 5.04 17.63 0.12
C ALA A 75 5.65 16.78 -0.99
N ALA A 76 6.96 16.54 -0.97
CA ALA A 76 7.64 15.65 -1.92
C ALA A 76 7.12 14.21 -1.78
N VAL A 77 7.11 13.67 -0.57
CA VAL A 77 6.70 12.29 -0.29
C VAL A 77 5.24 12.03 -0.66
N LEU A 78 4.35 13.02 -0.48
CA LEU A 78 2.93 12.88 -0.77
C LEU A 78 2.60 13.11 -2.25
N PHE A 79 3.26 14.07 -2.90
CA PHE A 79 2.82 14.56 -4.20
C PHE A 79 3.96 14.86 -5.20
N GLY A 80 5.21 14.53 -4.88
CA GLY A 80 6.32 14.71 -5.82
C GLY A 80 6.15 13.88 -7.09
N LYS A 81 6.47 14.46 -8.26
CA LYS A 81 6.48 13.77 -9.57
C LYS A 81 7.74 12.96 -9.77
N GLU A 82 8.88 13.54 -9.42
CA GLU A 82 10.21 12.95 -9.60
C GLU A 82 10.90 12.90 -8.24
N LEU A 83 11.27 11.72 -7.79
CA LEU A 83 11.78 11.48 -6.44
C LEU A 83 13.16 10.80 -6.44
N TYR A 84 13.97 11.00 -7.49
CA TYR A 84 15.33 10.44 -7.61
C TYR A 84 16.24 10.84 -6.46
N ASP A 85 16.10 12.06 -5.96
CA ASP A 85 16.87 12.59 -4.84
C ASP A 85 16.34 12.15 -3.46
N TYR A 86 15.26 11.33 -3.47
CA TYR A 86 14.62 10.80 -2.26
C TYR A 86 14.68 9.28 -2.22
N PRO A 87 15.87 8.67 -2.00
CA PRO A 87 16.00 7.22 -1.99
C PRO A 87 15.14 6.52 -0.93
N GLN A 88 14.68 7.25 0.08
CA GLN A 88 13.67 6.78 1.03
C GLN A 88 12.27 6.62 0.43
N CYS A 89 11.95 7.24 -0.71
CA CYS A 89 10.70 7.05 -1.44
C CYS A 89 10.73 5.83 -2.37
N LEU A 90 11.52 4.82 -2.00
CA LEU A 90 11.67 3.55 -2.70
C LEU A 90 10.82 2.47 -2.03
N LEU A 91 10.10 1.71 -2.85
CA LEU A 91 9.45 0.45 -2.50
C LEU A 91 10.18 -0.71 -3.17
N ARG A 92 10.57 -1.71 -2.39
CA ARG A 92 11.19 -2.94 -2.89
C ARG A 92 10.22 -4.10 -2.71
N MET A 93 9.98 -4.85 -3.77
CA MET A 93 9.03 -5.96 -3.76
C MET A 93 9.69 -7.20 -4.33
N ALA A 94 9.51 -8.33 -3.66
CA ALA A 94 10.05 -9.60 -4.10
C ALA A 94 9.03 -10.73 -3.89
N ARG A 95 8.91 -11.62 -4.90
CA ARG A 95 8.24 -12.91 -4.79
C ARG A 95 9.31 -13.99 -4.80
N PHE A 96 9.43 -14.71 -3.70
CA PHE A 96 10.37 -15.81 -3.52
C PHE A 96 9.69 -17.15 -3.80
N LYS A 97 10.44 -18.11 -4.32
CA LYS A 97 10.02 -19.50 -4.43
C LYS A 97 10.26 -20.19 -3.08
N GLY A 98 9.26 -20.94 -2.62
CA GLY A 98 9.34 -21.59 -1.33
C GLY A 98 9.20 -20.62 -0.15
N THR A 99 9.93 -20.90 0.93
CA THR A 99 9.81 -20.19 2.22
C THR A 99 11.06 -19.41 2.62
N THR A 100 12.09 -19.42 1.77
CA THR A 100 13.38 -18.74 1.98
C THR A 100 13.63 -17.67 0.91
N LYS A 101 14.72 -16.89 1.08
CA LYS A 101 15.10 -15.82 0.13
C LYS A 101 16.05 -16.28 -0.97
N ASP A 102 16.16 -17.57 -1.21
CA ASP A 102 17.22 -18.15 -2.06
C ASP A 102 16.94 -17.94 -3.56
N GLU A 103 15.67 -18.01 -3.98
CA GLU A 103 15.29 -17.93 -5.40
C GLU A 103 14.15 -16.91 -5.60
N PHE A 104 14.39 -15.94 -6.49
CA PHE A 104 13.36 -14.97 -6.88
C PHE A 104 12.50 -15.52 -8.03
N ILE A 105 11.20 -15.41 -7.87
CA ILE A 105 10.23 -15.55 -8.98
C ILE A 105 10.04 -14.17 -9.66
N ASP A 106 10.00 -13.10 -8.85
CA ASP A 106 9.88 -11.74 -9.32
C ASP A 106 10.58 -10.80 -8.32
N ASN A 107 11.23 -9.74 -8.85
CA ASN A 107 11.91 -8.75 -8.03
C ASN A 107 11.74 -7.37 -8.69
N GLN A 108 11.03 -6.48 -8.03
CA GLN A 108 10.67 -5.17 -8.54
C GLN A 108 11.09 -4.06 -7.57
N ARG A 109 11.36 -2.89 -8.14
CA ARG A 109 11.58 -1.64 -7.41
C ARG A 109 10.69 -0.57 -8.02
N ALA A 110 10.10 0.24 -7.18
CA ALA A 110 9.32 1.39 -7.60
C ALA A 110 9.74 2.61 -6.78
N GLU A 111 9.92 3.72 -7.46
CA GLU A 111 10.12 5.04 -6.88
C GLU A 111 8.88 5.88 -7.18
N GLY A 112 8.46 6.71 -6.25
CA GLY A 112 7.26 7.52 -6.42
C GLY A 112 6.74 8.07 -5.10
N ASN A 113 5.69 8.86 -5.18
CA ASN A 113 4.97 9.34 -4.02
C ASN A 113 4.14 8.23 -3.37
N ILE A 114 3.63 8.47 -2.17
CA ILE A 114 2.92 7.44 -1.38
C ILE A 114 1.73 6.85 -2.14
N TYR A 115 0.98 7.65 -2.92
CA TYR A 115 -0.19 7.17 -3.66
C TYR A 115 0.23 6.20 -4.76
N GLU A 116 1.25 6.55 -5.53
CA GLU A 116 1.82 5.70 -6.58
C GLU A 116 2.41 4.41 -5.98
N LEU A 117 3.19 4.53 -4.90
CA LEU A 117 3.78 3.36 -4.23
C LEU A 117 2.73 2.42 -3.65
N LEU A 118 1.62 2.97 -3.15
CA LEU A 118 0.51 2.16 -2.66
C LEU A 118 -0.15 1.38 -3.81
N ASP A 119 -0.42 2.03 -4.93
CA ASP A 119 -1.03 1.39 -6.10
C ASP A 119 -0.13 0.29 -6.67
N VAL A 120 1.18 0.54 -6.77
CA VAL A 120 2.17 -0.46 -7.22
C VAL A 120 2.25 -1.64 -6.24
N ALA A 121 2.23 -1.38 -4.92
CA ALA A 121 2.20 -2.43 -3.91
C ALA A 121 0.96 -3.33 -4.06
N MET A 122 -0.21 -2.72 -4.24
CA MET A 122 -1.47 -3.46 -4.39
C MET A 122 -1.48 -4.27 -5.70
N ALA A 123 -1.00 -3.70 -6.80
CA ALA A 123 -0.85 -4.42 -8.06
C ALA A 123 0.09 -5.64 -7.93
N PHE A 124 1.19 -5.50 -7.17
CA PHE A 124 2.11 -6.60 -6.90
C PHE A 124 1.45 -7.73 -6.09
N PHE A 125 0.62 -7.41 -5.09
CA PHE A 125 -0.15 -8.42 -4.37
C PHE A 125 -1.14 -9.14 -5.28
N PHE A 126 -1.88 -8.42 -6.13
CA PHE A 126 -2.81 -9.04 -7.08
C PHE A 126 -2.11 -9.95 -8.10
N LYS A 127 -0.88 -9.62 -8.48
CA LYS A 127 -0.08 -10.44 -9.39
C LYS A 127 0.37 -11.75 -8.76
N HIS A 128 0.70 -11.76 -7.45
CA HIS A 128 1.43 -12.85 -6.82
C HIS A 128 0.67 -13.64 -5.76
N LEU A 129 -0.44 -13.11 -5.27
CA LEU A 129 -1.33 -13.82 -4.33
C LEU A 129 -2.46 -14.49 -5.10
N SER A 130 -2.77 -15.72 -4.72
CA SER A 130 -3.89 -16.47 -5.33
C SER A 130 -5.22 -15.80 -5.03
N LEU A 131 -6.12 -15.80 -6.01
CA LEU A 131 -7.51 -15.41 -5.84
C LEU A 131 -8.32 -16.65 -5.49
N SER A 132 -9.04 -16.62 -4.35
CA SER A 132 -10.05 -17.59 -4.02
C SER A 132 -11.42 -17.03 -4.40
N GLY A 133 -12.21 -17.79 -5.18
CA GLY A 133 -13.57 -17.39 -5.53
C GLY A 133 -14.57 -18.07 -4.61
N LYS A 134 -15.38 -17.31 -3.87
CA LYS A 134 -16.58 -17.81 -3.20
C LYS A 134 -17.80 -17.48 -4.06
N ILE A 135 -18.64 -18.48 -4.33
CA ILE A 135 -19.92 -18.25 -5.00
C ILE A 135 -20.92 -17.86 -3.91
N ASN A 136 -21.41 -16.62 -3.99
CA ASN A 136 -22.45 -16.10 -3.10
C ASN A 136 -23.70 -15.81 -3.94
N GLY A 137 -24.62 -16.77 -4.00
CA GLY A 137 -25.79 -16.72 -4.88
C GLY A 137 -25.40 -16.75 -6.36
N LEU A 138 -25.74 -15.68 -7.11
CA LEU A 138 -25.42 -15.52 -8.54
C LEU A 138 -24.07 -14.84 -8.80
N TYR A 139 -23.39 -14.37 -7.76
CA TYR A 139 -22.15 -13.61 -7.89
C TYR A 139 -20.96 -14.42 -7.38
N ARG A 140 -19.86 -14.35 -8.12
CA ARG A 140 -18.56 -14.84 -7.70
C ARG A 140 -17.80 -13.68 -7.08
N GLU A 141 -17.53 -13.76 -5.78
CA GLU A 141 -16.63 -12.85 -5.08
C GLU A 141 -15.22 -13.42 -5.10
N GLU A 142 -14.28 -12.67 -5.64
CA GLU A 142 -12.87 -13.04 -5.66
C GLU A 142 -12.14 -12.32 -4.53
N GLU A 143 -11.44 -13.09 -3.70
CA GLU A 143 -10.68 -12.58 -2.58
C GLU A 143 -9.24 -13.10 -2.64
N LEU A 144 -8.28 -12.22 -2.36
CA LEU A 144 -6.87 -12.59 -2.25
C LEU A 144 -6.65 -13.56 -1.08
N SER A 145 -5.61 -14.41 -1.17
CA SER A 145 -5.19 -15.32 -0.08
C SER A 145 -4.98 -14.60 1.25
N ILE A 146 -4.70 -13.30 1.21
CA ILE A 146 -4.72 -12.38 2.36
C ILE A 146 -5.65 -11.24 1.99
N PRO A 147 -6.59 -10.82 2.86
CA PRO A 147 -7.57 -9.79 2.53
C PRO A 147 -6.92 -8.48 2.06
N TYR A 148 -7.44 -7.95 0.95
CA TYR A 148 -6.98 -6.68 0.36
C TYR A 148 -6.89 -5.55 1.38
N LYS A 149 -7.92 -5.41 2.25
CA LYS A 149 -7.95 -4.35 3.26
C LYS A 149 -6.83 -4.48 4.27
N ALA A 150 -6.48 -5.70 4.69
CA ALA A 150 -5.39 -5.94 5.63
C ALA A 150 -4.03 -5.58 5.03
N LEU A 151 -3.77 -5.98 3.78
CA LEU A 151 -2.53 -5.65 3.07
C LEU A 151 -2.39 -4.15 2.82
N ARG A 152 -3.49 -3.51 2.37
CA ARG A 152 -3.53 -2.07 2.11
C ARG A 152 -3.25 -1.28 3.39
N GLU A 153 -3.90 -1.62 4.49
CA GLU A 153 -3.70 -0.97 5.79
C GLU A 153 -2.25 -1.11 6.27
N CYS A 154 -1.67 -2.30 6.13
CA CYS A 154 -0.27 -2.53 6.49
C CYS A 154 0.70 -1.68 5.67
N CYS A 155 0.47 -1.54 4.36
CA CYS A 155 1.29 -0.68 3.49
C CYS A 155 1.18 0.80 3.90
N ILE A 156 -0.04 1.30 4.14
CA ILE A 156 -0.27 2.68 4.57
C ILE A 156 0.44 2.94 5.90
N ASN A 157 0.31 2.04 6.87
CA ASN A 157 1.00 2.15 8.15
C ASN A 157 2.53 2.14 7.96
N SER A 158 3.04 1.31 7.06
CA SER A 158 4.47 1.25 6.76
C SER A 158 4.99 2.57 6.16
N PHE A 159 4.23 3.23 5.28
CA PHE A 159 4.59 4.55 4.74
C PHE A 159 4.43 5.67 5.78
N CYS A 160 3.38 5.61 6.60
CA CYS A 160 3.06 6.65 7.58
C CYS A 160 4.01 6.63 8.79
N HIS A 161 4.39 5.44 9.27
CA HIS A 161 5.15 5.25 10.51
C HIS A 161 6.65 4.99 10.31
N ARG A 162 7.14 4.97 9.07
CA ARG A 162 8.58 4.79 8.83
C ARG A 162 9.41 6.00 9.25
N SER A 163 10.69 5.77 9.54
CA SER A 163 11.68 6.84 9.66
C SER A 163 12.16 7.26 8.27
N TYR A 164 11.91 8.52 7.90
CA TYR A 164 12.42 9.13 6.67
C TYR A 164 13.81 9.76 6.83
N HIS A 165 14.41 9.75 8.03
CA HIS A 165 15.75 10.26 8.27
C HIS A 165 16.87 9.40 7.66
N HIS A 166 16.58 8.15 7.33
CA HIS A 166 17.56 7.20 6.81
C HIS A 166 17.41 7.03 5.30
N PRO A 167 18.22 7.72 4.48
CA PRO A 167 18.08 7.66 3.01
C PRO A 167 18.34 6.27 2.42
N GLY A 168 19.16 5.45 3.06
CA GLY A 168 19.45 4.08 2.60
C GLY A 168 18.37 3.04 2.88
N SER A 169 17.20 3.46 3.41
CA SER A 169 16.14 2.54 3.79
C SER A 169 14.91 2.68 2.88
N SER A 170 14.18 1.59 2.72
CA SER A 170 12.96 1.52 1.91
C SER A 170 11.88 0.71 2.62
N VAL A 171 10.63 0.90 2.22
CA VAL A 171 9.61 -0.10 2.52
C VAL A 171 9.88 -1.32 1.65
N SER A 172 9.73 -2.51 2.20
CA SER A 172 9.92 -3.75 1.45
C SER A 172 8.77 -4.72 1.66
N ILE A 173 8.37 -5.38 0.58
CA ILE A 173 7.35 -6.43 0.53
C ILE A 173 8.02 -7.70 0.06
N ALA A 174 7.91 -8.77 0.85
CA ALA A 174 8.41 -10.09 0.51
C ALA A 174 7.26 -11.10 0.56
N ILE A 175 6.96 -11.73 -0.58
CA ILE A 175 5.93 -12.75 -0.71
C ILE A 175 6.61 -14.11 -0.82
N TYR A 176 6.28 -15.04 0.08
CA TYR A 176 6.72 -16.43 0.09
C TYR A 176 5.54 -17.36 -0.20
N ASP A 177 5.77 -18.66 -0.26
CA ASP A 177 4.69 -19.62 -0.50
C ASP A 177 3.71 -19.75 0.68
N ASN A 178 4.13 -19.35 1.89
CA ASN A 178 3.36 -19.50 3.13
C ASN A 178 3.14 -18.21 3.91
N ARG A 179 3.68 -17.07 3.47
CA ARG A 179 3.53 -15.80 4.16
C ARG A 179 3.86 -14.58 3.29
N VAL A 180 3.39 -13.43 3.73
CA VAL A 180 3.81 -12.11 3.26
C VAL A 180 4.47 -11.37 4.41
N GLU A 181 5.60 -10.74 4.17
CA GLU A 181 6.30 -9.84 5.09
C GLU A 181 6.30 -8.43 4.50
N ILE A 182 5.83 -7.44 5.27
CA ILE A 182 5.90 -6.01 4.93
C ILE A 182 6.76 -5.34 5.99
N ARG A 183 7.87 -4.71 5.59
CA ARG A 183 8.88 -4.17 6.49
C ARG A 183 9.20 -2.72 6.16
N ASN A 184 9.33 -1.89 7.19
CA ASN A 184 9.81 -0.52 7.11
C ASN A 184 10.85 -0.22 8.20
N THR A 185 11.65 0.83 7.99
CA THR A 185 12.51 1.40 9.04
C THR A 185 11.65 2.20 10.01
N GLY A 186 11.97 2.08 11.28
CA GLY A 186 11.29 2.79 12.35
C GLY A 186 11.26 1.97 13.63
N THR A 187 10.76 2.58 14.68
CA THR A 187 10.56 1.97 15.98
C THR A 187 9.20 2.34 16.51
N PHE A 188 8.66 1.56 17.43
CA PHE A 188 7.49 1.97 18.18
C PHE A 188 7.87 3.04 19.21
N PRO A 189 6.92 3.94 19.58
CA PRO A 189 7.10 4.83 20.71
C PRO A 189 7.45 4.03 21.97
N ALA A 190 8.33 4.58 22.83
CA ALA A 190 8.79 3.89 24.04
C ALA A 190 7.66 3.58 25.03
N ASP A 191 6.57 4.33 24.96
CA ASP A 191 5.37 4.17 25.77
C ASP A 191 4.32 3.20 25.17
N LEU A 192 4.60 2.65 23.98
CA LEU A 192 3.73 1.69 23.30
C LEU A 192 4.54 0.40 22.95
N PRO A 193 4.72 -0.51 23.91
CA PRO A 193 5.36 -1.79 23.65
C PRO A 193 4.50 -2.67 22.73
N ILE A 194 5.15 -3.63 22.03
CA ILE A 194 4.50 -4.49 21.02
C ILE A 194 3.29 -5.22 21.61
N GLU A 195 3.39 -5.66 22.85
CA GLU A 195 2.35 -6.43 23.55
C GLU A 195 1.04 -5.66 23.67
N ARG A 196 1.12 -4.32 23.73
CA ARG A 196 -0.03 -3.43 23.86
C ARG A 196 -0.56 -2.92 22.51
N LEU A 197 0.08 -3.26 21.38
CA LEU A 197 -0.38 -2.83 20.05
C LEU A 197 -1.76 -3.39 19.68
N MET A 198 -2.15 -4.52 20.27
CA MET A 198 -3.47 -5.15 20.06
C MET A 198 -4.56 -4.56 20.97
N GLU A 199 -4.19 -3.78 21.98
CA GLU A 199 -5.11 -3.06 22.84
C GLU A 199 -5.55 -1.76 22.18
N GLU A 200 -6.61 -1.16 22.71
CA GLU A 200 -7.03 0.18 22.29
C GLU A 200 -5.97 1.21 22.71
N HIS A 201 -5.43 1.94 21.74
CA HIS A 201 -4.42 2.97 21.97
C HIS A 201 -4.57 4.13 20.99
N ASP A 202 -4.14 5.31 21.42
CA ASP A 202 -4.07 6.48 20.53
C ASP A 202 -3.00 6.29 19.46
N SER A 203 -3.33 6.63 18.22
CA SER A 203 -2.36 6.65 17.14
C SER A 203 -1.38 7.80 17.33
N LYS A 204 -0.09 7.48 17.45
CA LYS A 204 1.02 8.44 17.52
C LYS A 204 1.90 8.30 16.27
N PRO A 205 1.48 8.87 15.12
CA PRO A 205 2.24 8.71 13.89
C PRO A 205 3.61 9.38 14.00
N GLN A 206 4.65 8.72 13.49
CA GLN A 206 5.99 9.27 13.44
C GLN A 206 6.07 10.46 12.48
N ASN A 207 5.19 10.47 11.46
CA ASN A 207 5.07 11.53 10.47
C ASN A 207 3.66 12.15 10.51
N PRO A 208 3.34 13.02 11.48
CA PRO A 208 2.00 13.54 11.70
C PRO A 208 1.47 14.43 10.57
N ILE A 209 2.33 15.09 9.77
CA ILE A 209 1.89 15.87 8.61
C ILE A 209 1.41 14.92 7.50
N ILE A 210 2.21 13.91 7.18
CA ILE A 210 1.86 12.87 6.20
C ILE A 210 0.57 12.17 6.66
N ALA A 211 0.50 11.72 7.91
CA ALA A 211 -0.68 11.08 8.48
C ALA A 211 -1.94 11.94 8.36
N ASN A 212 -1.85 13.24 8.64
CA ASN A 212 -2.98 14.16 8.53
C ASN A 212 -3.49 14.30 7.09
N VAL A 213 -2.60 14.34 6.10
CA VAL A 213 -3.02 14.40 4.69
C VAL A 213 -3.65 13.09 4.26
N LEU A 214 -3.05 11.94 4.59
CA LEU A 214 -3.61 10.62 4.31
C LEU A 214 -4.96 10.40 5.00
N TYR A 215 -5.13 10.91 6.22
CA TYR A 215 -6.42 10.92 6.91
C TYR A 215 -7.44 11.79 6.15
N LYS A 216 -7.10 13.03 5.81
CA LYS A 216 -7.99 13.93 5.09
C LYS A 216 -8.41 13.38 3.73
N SER A 217 -7.54 12.67 3.03
CA SER A 217 -7.81 12.00 1.75
C SER A 217 -8.43 10.61 1.88
N LYS A 218 -8.86 10.19 3.08
CA LYS A 218 -9.49 8.88 3.34
C LYS A 218 -8.60 7.66 3.01
N ILE A 219 -7.31 7.87 2.89
CA ILE A 219 -6.34 6.78 2.73
C ILE A 219 -6.09 6.10 4.08
N LEU A 220 -5.89 6.90 5.13
CA LEU A 220 -5.68 6.44 6.50
C LEU A 220 -6.97 6.57 7.31
N GLU A 221 -7.30 5.56 8.11
CA GLU A 221 -8.35 5.66 9.12
C GLU A 221 -7.81 6.32 10.40
N SER A 222 -8.70 6.91 11.20
CA SER A 222 -8.33 7.52 12.47
C SER A 222 -8.48 6.53 13.64
N TRP A 223 -8.00 6.95 14.82
CA TRP A 223 -8.25 6.28 16.10
C TRP A 223 -7.50 4.99 16.36
N GLY A 224 -6.30 4.80 15.81
CA GLY A 224 -5.50 3.60 16.13
C GLY A 224 -6.10 2.28 15.64
N ARG A 225 -7.13 2.31 14.77
CA ARG A 225 -7.85 1.12 14.28
C ARG A 225 -7.11 0.31 13.22
N GLY A 226 -5.97 0.78 12.73
CA GLY A 226 -5.26 0.11 11.65
C GLY A 226 -4.89 -1.34 11.97
N ILE A 227 -4.36 -1.57 13.16
CA ILE A 227 -3.97 -2.92 13.60
C ILE A 227 -5.21 -3.80 13.80
N SER A 228 -6.25 -3.30 14.48
CA SER A 228 -7.50 -4.07 14.65
C SER A 228 -8.15 -4.40 13.29
N THR A 229 -8.13 -3.48 12.33
CA THR A 229 -8.60 -3.74 10.96
C THR A 229 -7.85 -4.89 10.31
N MET A 230 -6.52 -4.94 10.39
CA MET A 230 -5.73 -6.05 9.86
C MET A 230 -6.08 -7.38 10.52
N VAL A 231 -6.24 -7.39 11.84
CA VAL A 231 -6.59 -8.57 12.62
C VAL A 231 -8.00 -9.07 12.27
N ASP A 232 -8.98 -8.18 12.24
CA ASP A 232 -10.38 -8.54 12.00
C ASP A 232 -10.59 -9.05 10.56
N GLU A 233 -9.94 -8.43 9.58
CA GLU A 233 -9.99 -8.90 8.20
C GLU A 233 -9.36 -10.29 8.04
N CYS A 234 -8.23 -10.56 8.71
CA CYS A 234 -7.63 -11.90 8.70
C CYS A 234 -8.54 -12.93 9.39
N LYS A 235 -9.09 -12.61 10.55
CA LYS A 235 -10.03 -13.48 11.28
C LYS A 235 -11.29 -13.79 10.45
N ARG A 236 -11.83 -12.79 9.74
CA ARG A 236 -13.02 -12.93 8.88
C ARG A 236 -12.87 -14.03 7.84
N VAL A 237 -11.66 -14.24 7.32
CA VAL A 237 -11.36 -15.27 6.31
C VAL A 237 -10.71 -16.53 6.89
N GLY A 238 -10.58 -16.63 8.23
CA GLY A 238 -10.00 -17.79 8.90
C GLY A 238 -8.47 -17.85 8.87
N LEU A 239 -7.80 -16.73 8.61
CA LEU A 239 -6.34 -16.64 8.69
C LEU A 239 -5.86 -16.38 10.12
N PRO A 240 -4.63 -16.79 10.45
CA PRO A 240 -3.98 -16.42 11.70
C PRO A 240 -3.89 -14.91 11.87
N THR A 241 -3.88 -14.46 13.11
CA THR A 241 -3.58 -13.05 13.46
C THR A 241 -2.22 -12.66 12.90
N PRO A 242 -2.07 -11.50 12.24
CA PRO A 242 -0.78 -11.02 11.76
C PRO A 242 0.21 -10.84 12.91
N GLU A 243 1.45 -11.26 12.70
CA GLU A 243 2.53 -11.07 13.66
C GLU A 243 3.21 -9.73 13.42
N ILE A 244 3.33 -8.91 14.45
CA ILE A 244 4.06 -7.63 14.40
C ILE A 244 5.36 -7.80 15.16
N ASN A 245 6.47 -7.43 14.53
CA ASN A 245 7.81 -7.64 15.06
C ASN A 245 8.66 -6.37 14.92
N THR A 246 9.68 -6.24 15.77
CA THR A 246 10.72 -5.20 15.68
C THR A 246 12.06 -5.71 16.15
N ASP A 247 13.14 -5.16 15.60
CA ASP A 247 14.52 -5.33 16.06
C ASP A 247 15.12 -4.02 16.62
N GLY A 248 14.27 -3.01 16.85
CA GLY A 248 14.68 -1.68 17.32
C GLY A 248 15.12 -0.71 16.22
N ASN A 249 15.27 -1.18 14.97
CA ASN A 249 15.56 -0.33 13.80
C ASN A 249 14.51 -0.49 12.70
N PHE A 250 13.87 -1.65 12.66
CA PHE A 250 12.85 -2.00 11.70
C PHE A 250 11.61 -2.52 12.41
N VAL A 251 10.48 -2.29 11.77
CA VAL A 251 9.19 -2.91 12.10
C VAL A 251 8.76 -3.75 10.91
N TRP A 252 8.26 -4.95 11.15
CA TRP A 252 7.68 -5.77 10.09
C TRP A 252 6.46 -6.53 10.56
N VAL A 253 5.52 -6.68 9.62
CA VAL A 253 4.28 -7.43 9.81
C VAL A 253 4.33 -8.68 8.95
N VAL A 254 3.97 -9.82 9.53
CA VAL A 254 3.94 -11.13 8.88
C VAL A 254 2.50 -11.62 8.81
N PHE A 255 2.00 -11.79 7.60
CA PHE A 255 0.73 -12.43 7.30
C PHE A 255 0.99 -13.87 6.88
N LYS A 256 0.56 -14.85 7.67
CA LYS A 256 0.66 -16.29 7.34
C LYS A 256 -0.57 -16.75 6.58
N TYR A 257 -0.38 -17.57 5.55
CA TYR A 257 -1.45 -18.19 4.78
C TYR A 257 -1.03 -19.58 4.28
N ASN A 258 -2.01 -20.46 4.06
CA ASN A 258 -1.77 -21.77 3.46
C ASN A 258 -2.12 -21.73 1.98
N ARG A 259 -1.20 -22.12 1.12
CA ARG A 259 -1.42 -22.23 -0.33
C ARG A 259 -2.41 -23.33 -0.72
N SER A 260 -2.78 -24.21 0.23
CA SER A 260 -3.65 -25.37 0.01
C SER A 260 -5.13 -25.04 -0.25
N SER A 261 -5.54 -23.78 -0.21
CA SER A 261 -6.90 -23.33 -0.53
C SER A 261 -7.09 -22.91 -2.00
N VAL A 262 -6.14 -23.21 -2.87
CA VAL A 262 -6.33 -23.05 -4.32
C VAL A 262 -7.27 -24.15 -4.79
N VAL A 263 -8.53 -23.83 -4.96
CA VAL A 263 -9.46 -24.66 -5.74
C VAL A 263 -8.89 -24.72 -7.16
N VAL A 264 -8.33 -25.86 -7.50
CA VAL A 264 -7.94 -26.20 -8.87
C VAL A 264 -9.20 -26.04 -9.71
N THR A 265 -9.24 -25.06 -10.58
CA THR A 265 -10.28 -24.95 -11.61
C THR A 265 -10.23 -26.25 -12.40
N PRO A 266 -11.34 -27.00 -12.53
CA PRO A 266 -11.35 -28.19 -13.37
C PRO A 266 -10.97 -27.75 -14.79
N GLN A 267 -9.91 -28.35 -15.36
CA GLN A 267 -9.64 -28.25 -16.78
C GLN A 267 -10.90 -28.75 -17.50
N LEU A 268 -11.47 -27.93 -18.36
CA LEU A 268 -12.46 -28.37 -19.32
C LEU A 268 -11.90 -29.59 -20.05
N PRO A 269 -12.66 -30.69 -20.17
CA PRO A 269 -12.23 -31.86 -20.90
C PRO A 269 -11.95 -31.43 -22.35
N ASN A 270 -10.76 -31.78 -22.86
CA ASN A 270 -10.41 -31.66 -24.25
C ASN A 270 -11.50 -32.36 -25.08
N SER A 271 -12.38 -31.61 -25.72
CA SER A 271 -13.24 -32.13 -26.76
C SER A 271 -12.39 -32.35 -28.00
N ASN A 272 -11.91 -33.58 -28.17
CA ASN A 272 -11.39 -34.03 -29.45
C ASN A 272 -12.52 -33.89 -30.48
N PRO A 273 -12.31 -33.31 -31.64
CA PRO A 273 -13.26 -33.36 -32.74
C PRO A 273 -13.24 -34.75 -33.35
N THR A 274 -14.26 -35.53 -33.07
CA THR A 274 -14.46 -36.84 -33.72
C THR A 274 -15.21 -36.64 -35.02
N SER A 275 -14.55 -37.11 -36.09
CA SER A 275 -15.09 -37.62 -37.36
C SER A 275 -16.05 -36.78 -38.20
N THR A 276 -15.52 -36.38 -39.29
CA THR A 276 -16.12 -36.14 -40.59
C THR A 276 -17.26 -37.16 -40.92
N GLN A 277 -18.49 -36.67 -41.03
CA GLN A 277 -19.51 -37.35 -41.81
C GLN A 277 -19.70 -36.60 -43.13
N GLN A 278 -19.41 -37.33 -44.21
CA GLN A 278 -19.69 -36.97 -45.59
C GLN A 278 -21.19 -36.85 -45.80
N VAL A 279 -21.63 -35.74 -46.34
CA VAL A 279 -23.02 -35.56 -46.87
C VAL A 279 -22.94 -35.81 -48.38
N PRO A 280 -23.81 -36.68 -48.97
CA PRO A 280 -23.80 -36.96 -50.38
C PRO A 280 -24.41 -35.83 -51.19
N ASN A 281 -23.74 -35.45 -52.27
CA ASN A 281 -24.24 -34.61 -53.34
C ASN A 281 -25.49 -35.20 -53.97
N LYS A 282 -26.56 -34.44 -54.01
CA LYS A 282 -27.68 -34.69 -54.92
C LYS A 282 -27.81 -33.47 -55.84
N PHE A 283 -27.37 -33.68 -57.09
CA PHE A 283 -27.71 -32.85 -58.22
C PHE A 283 -29.23 -32.89 -58.44
N MET A 284 -29.79 -31.73 -58.69
CA MET A 284 -30.95 -31.61 -59.60
C MET A 284 -30.87 -30.25 -60.31
N SER A 285 -30.65 -30.40 -61.60
CA SER A 285 -30.88 -29.41 -62.66
C SER A 285 -32.37 -29.10 -62.76
N LEU A 286 -32.71 -27.85 -63.09
CA LEU A 286 -33.73 -27.46 -64.04
C LEU A 286 -33.65 -25.95 -64.28
N SER A 287 -33.23 -25.66 -65.47
CA SER A 287 -33.69 -24.76 -66.54
C SER A 287 -34.95 -23.95 -66.28
N GLN A 288 -34.86 -22.67 -66.33
CA GLN A 288 -35.30 -21.72 -67.38
C GLN A 288 -34.92 -20.30 -66.99
#